data_b261d450aeadb1a8475ce0613536fe6e
#
_entry.id   b261d450aeadb1a8475ce0613536fe6e
#
_cell.length_a   1.000
_cell.length_b   1.000
_cell.length_c   1.000
_cell.angle_alpha   90.00
_cell.angle_beta   90.00
_cell.angle_gamma   90.00
#
_symmetry.space_group_name_H-M   'P 1'
#
loop_
_entity.id
_entity.type
_entity.pdbx_description
1 polymer ?
#
loop_
_entity_poly.entity_id
_entity_poly.type
_entity_poly.pdbx_seq_one_letter_code
_entity_poly.pdbx_strand_id
1 'polypeptide(L)'
;CSCDIPCSCNFGRPERTCHGSRLIQIREGQFEGDSLAGINFVVTFYMGRWTRIYIDDALGDTEIVTLDRLMPVAFGGFARLAQVQVRVPLTVSETSDTFRFSVPESTVEMKLFPGLDGSPITITGLPSRSYHDYVQYESVVHTHRSGEADWSYSGTNGFKSEMRVSG
;
A
#
# COMPACT_ATOMS: atom_id res chain seq x y z
N CYS A 1 -3.41 -1.65 -7.76
CA CYS A 1 -2.35 -1.78 -8.76
C CYS A 1 -2.93 -1.81 -10.18
N SER A 2 -2.08 -1.79 -11.21
CA SER A 2 -2.48 -1.82 -12.64
C SER A 2 -2.84 -3.22 -13.16
N CYS A 3 -2.84 -4.24 -12.32
CA CYS A 3 -3.12 -5.63 -12.70
C CYS A 3 -4.63 -5.90 -12.79
N ASP A 4 -4.99 -6.97 -13.50
CA ASP A 4 -6.33 -7.51 -13.53
C ASP A 4 -6.72 -8.12 -12.17
N ILE A 5 -8.00 -8.42 -11.98
CA ILE A 5 -8.55 -9.02 -10.76
C ILE A 5 -8.74 -10.52 -10.98
N PRO A 6 -8.20 -11.37 -10.10
CA PRO A 6 -7.23 -11.10 -9.04
C PRO A 6 -5.81 -10.92 -9.59
N CYS A 7 -4.95 -10.20 -8.86
CA CYS A 7 -3.58 -9.92 -9.31
C CYS A 7 -2.68 -11.16 -9.21
N SER A 8 -2.11 -11.61 -10.33
CA SER A 8 -1.21 -12.77 -10.41
C SER A 8 0.05 -12.61 -9.54
N CYS A 9 0.52 -11.38 -9.29
CA CYS A 9 1.66 -11.13 -8.41
C CYS A 9 1.42 -11.61 -6.97
N ASN A 10 0.18 -11.53 -6.47
CA ASN A 10 -0.17 -12.00 -5.13
C ASN A 10 -0.05 -13.53 -4.99
N PHE A 11 -0.10 -14.25 -6.11
CA PHE A 11 0.10 -15.70 -6.17
C PHE A 11 1.55 -16.11 -6.48
N GLY A 12 2.49 -15.15 -6.43
CA GLY A 12 3.89 -15.41 -6.75
C GLY A 12 4.18 -15.64 -8.23
N ARG A 13 3.27 -15.23 -9.12
CA ARG A 13 3.38 -15.39 -10.58
C ARG A 13 3.24 -14.04 -11.29
N PRO A 14 4.24 -13.16 -11.19
CA PRO A 14 4.17 -11.88 -11.89
C PRO A 14 4.28 -12.12 -13.41
N GLU A 15 3.22 -11.76 -14.14
CA GLU A 15 3.19 -11.89 -15.60
C GLU A 15 3.74 -10.64 -16.29
N ARG A 16 3.67 -9.52 -15.61
CA ARG A 16 4.14 -8.22 -16.11
C ARG A 16 4.62 -7.33 -14.97
N THR A 17 5.44 -6.35 -15.31
CA THR A 17 5.76 -5.27 -14.39
C THR A 17 4.54 -4.37 -14.23
N CYS A 18 4.16 -4.05 -12.99
CA CYS A 18 2.97 -3.26 -12.72
C CYS A 18 3.27 -1.98 -11.95
N HIS A 19 2.37 -1.02 -12.09
CA HIS A 19 2.28 0.16 -11.23
C HIS A 19 1.38 -0.14 -10.05
N GLY A 20 1.67 0.47 -8.91
CA GLY A 20 0.85 0.33 -7.72
C GLY A 20 1.01 1.48 -6.75
N SER A 21 0.00 1.65 -5.92
CA SER A 21 0.06 2.51 -4.74
C SER A 21 -0.41 1.70 -3.54
N ARG A 22 0.32 1.76 -2.44
CA ARG A 22 0.03 1.02 -1.21
C ARG A 22 0.07 1.97 -0.02
N LEU A 23 -1.03 2.05 0.70
CA LEU A 23 -1.05 2.64 2.02
C LEU A 23 -0.60 1.59 3.05
N ILE A 24 0.30 1.97 3.92
CA ILE A 24 0.71 1.23 5.10
C ILE A 24 0.26 2.03 6.31
N GLN A 25 -0.51 1.39 7.18
CA GLN A 25 -0.93 1.92 8.47
C GLN A 25 -0.46 0.95 9.55
N ILE A 26 0.45 1.39 10.41
CA ILE A 26 0.93 0.57 11.52
C ILE A 26 0.00 0.80 12.70
N ARG A 27 -0.75 -0.24 13.07
CA ARG A 27 -1.74 -0.16 14.14
C ARG A 27 -1.13 -0.40 15.52
N GLU A 28 -0.15 -1.28 15.59
CA GLU A 28 0.52 -1.69 16.83
C GLU A 28 1.93 -2.18 16.53
N GLY A 29 2.75 -2.28 17.56
CA GLY A 29 4.10 -2.79 17.48
C GLY A 29 5.11 -1.85 18.11
N GLN A 30 6.35 -2.36 18.24
CA GLN A 30 7.49 -1.63 18.74
C GLN A 30 8.71 -1.93 17.87
N PHE A 31 9.59 -0.95 17.76
CA PHE A 31 10.88 -1.10 17.12
C PHE A 31 11.95 -0.39 17.97
N GLU A 32 12.95 -1.14 18.44
CA GLU A 32 14.01 -0.63 19.32
C GLU A 32 13.51 0.12 20.56
N GLY A 33 12.33 -0.27 21.08
CA GLY A 33 11.70 0.34 22.24
C GLY A 33 10.71 1.47 21.92
N ASP A 34 10.69 1.99 20.70
CA ASP A 34 9.77 3.04 20.28
C ASP A 34 8.46 2.44 19.77
N SER A 35 7.32 3.08 20.07
CA SER A 35 6.02 2.70 19.55
C SER A 35 5.94 2.97 18.05
N LEU A 36 5.33 2.03 17.30
CA LEU A 36 5.05 2.17 15.89
C LEU A 36 3.60 2.54 15.61
N ALA A 37 2.74 2.53 16.63
CA ALA A 37 1.30 2.78 16.47
C ALA A 37 1.05 4.19 15.93
N GLY A 38 0.23 4.29 14.86
CA GLY A 38 -0.12 5.56 14.24
C GLY A 38 0.79 6.00 13.09
N ILE A 39 1.91 5.30 12.85
CA ILE A 39 2.76 5.60 11.70
C ILE A 39 2.04 5.20 10.41
N ASN A 40 1.84 6.17 9.53
CA ASN A 40 1.19 6.01 8.24
C ASN A 40 2.08 6.53 7.10
N PHE A 41 2.12 5.82 6.01
CA PHE A 41 2.79 6.26 4.78
C PHE A 41 2.22 5.57 3.54
N VAL A 42 2.40 6.20 2.40
CA VAL A 42 2.04 5.63 1.09
C VAL A 42 3.30 5.34 0.29
N VAL A 43 3.33 4.20 -0.36
CA VAL A 43 4.36 3.86 -1.35
C VAL A 43 3.70 3.73 -2.71
N THR A 44 4.12 4.56 -3.66
CA THR A 44 3.79 4.42 -5.07
C THR A 44 4.98 3.82 -5.79
N PHE A 45 4.75 2.89 -6.70
CA PHE A 45 5.83 2.14 -7.30
C PHE A 45 5.57 1.72 -8.76
N TYR A 46 6.64 1.64 -9.50
CA TYR A 46 6.77 0.83 -10.70
C TYR A 46 7.61 -0.39 -10.33
N MET A 47 6.97 -1.55 -10.26
CA MET A 47 7.55 -2.75 -9.66
C MET A 47 8.92 -3.09 -10.26
N GLY A 48 9.92 -3.24 -9.37
CA GLY A 48 11.29 -3.58 -9.75
C GLY A 48 12.09 -2.43 -10.37
N ARG A 49 11.52 -1.23 -10.52
CA ARG A 49 12.20 -0.09 -11.12
C ARG A 49 12.40 1.06 -10.16
N TRP A 50 11.34 1.55 -9.53
CA TRP A 50 11.42 2.67 -8.59
C TRP A 50 10.25 2.65 -7.60
N THR A 51 10.43 3.36 -6.50
CA THR A 51 9.40 3.70 -5.53
C THR A 51 9.45 5.18 -5.18
N ARG A 52 8.32 5.73 -4.74
CA ARG A 52 8.20 7.04 -4.10
C ARG A 52 7.47 6.84 -2.79
N ILE A 53 8.03 7.36 -1.71
CA ILE A 53 7.53 7.16 -0.34
C ILE A 53 7.00 8.50 0.15
N TYR A 54 5.74 8.52 0.53
CA TYR A 54 5.01 9.69 1.04
C TYR A 54 4.66 9.43 2.49
N ILE A 55 5.33 10.11 3.39
CA ILE A 55 5.15 10.01 4.84
C ILE A 55 4.11 11.03 5.26
N ASP A 56 3.16 10.60 6.11
CA ASP A 56 2.14 11.47 6.66
C ASP A 56 2.79 12.64 7.42
N ASP A 57 2.47 13.88 7.04
CA ASP A 57 3.03 15.10 7.66
C ASP A 57 2.46 15.37 9.06
N ALA A 58 1.40 14.66 9.45
CA ALA A 58 0.86 14.69 10.81
C ALA A 58 1.75 13.95 11.84
N LEU A 59 2.73 13.13 11.39
CA LEU A 59 3.66 12.44 12.28
C LEU A 59 4.61 13.43 12.96
N GLY A 60 4.88 13.19 14.26
CA GLY A 60 5.88 13.93 15.02
C GLY A 60 7.30 13.50 14.68
N ASP A 61 8.28 14.25 15.19
CA ASP A 61 9.70 13.99 14.88
C ASP A 61 10.18 12.62 15.38
N THR A 62 9.66 12.15 16.52
CA THR A 62 10.00 10.82 17.07
C THR A 62 9.55 9.71 16.12
N GLU A 63 8.30 9.76 15.65
CA GLU A 63 7.75 8.78 14.72
C GLU A 63 8.50 8.78 13.38
N ILE A 64 8.93 9.95 12.90
CA ILE A 64 9.73 10.07 11.68
C ILE A 64 11.10 9.40 11.86
N VAL A 65 11.82 9.69 12.94
CA VAL A 65 13.12 9.07 13.22
C VAL A 65 12.99 7.56 13.35
N THR A 66 11.94 7.09 14.02
CA THR A 66 11.69 5.66 14.18
C THR A 66 11.36 5.01 12.83
N LEU A 67 10.53 5.66 12.00
CA LEU A 67 10.20 5.17 10.65
C LEU A 67 11.45 5.10 9.75
N ASP A 68 12.34 6.09 9.79
CA ASP A 68 13.57 6.10 8.99
C ASP A 68 14.49 4.91 9.34
N ARG A 69 14.58 4.55 10.63
CA ARG A 69 15.32 3.36 11.08
C ARG A 69 14.62 2.04 10.70
N LEU A 70 13.28 2.01 10.80
CA LEU A 70 12.47 0.85 10.47
C LEU A 70 12.44 0.55 8.96
N MET A 71 12.45 1.60 8.14
CA MET A 71 12.24 1.50 6.69
C MET A 71 13.19 0.48 6.00
N PRO A 72 14.51 0.51 6.21
CA PRO A 72 15.40 -0.47 5.59
C PRO A 72 15.22 -1.90 6.13
N VAL A 73 14.72 -2.07 7.35
CA VAL A 73 14.56 -3.36 8.02
C VAL A 73 13.26 -4.03 7.59
N ALA A 74 12.13 -3.37 7.77
CA ALA A 74 10.80 -3.94 7.52
C ALA A 74 10.32 -3.73 6.07
N PHE A 75 10.76 -2.65 5.43
CA PHE A 75 10.31 -2.22 4.10
C PHE A 75 11.46 -2.05 3.09
N GLY A 76 12.55 -2.77 3.29
CA GLY A 76 13.78 -2.67 2.50
C GLY A 76 13.57 -2.86 0.98
N GLY A 77 12.53 -3.59 0.58
CA GLY A 77 12.15 -3.72 -0.82
C GLY A 77 11.71 -2.39 -1.46
N PHE A 78 11.04 -1.54 -0.68
CA PHE A 78 10.66 -0.19 -1.11
C PHE A 78 11.83 0.78 -0.96
N ALA A 79 12.48 0.77 0.20
CA ALA A 79 13.57 1.70 0.52
C ALA A 79 14.71 1.67 -0.52
N ARG A 80 15.11 0.48 -0.97
CA ARG A 80 16.20 0.32 -1.95
C ARG A 80 15.93 0.94 -3.32
N LEU A 81 14.68 1.09 -3.69
CA LEU A 81 14.25 1.62 -4.98
C LEU A 81 13.68 3.04 -4.85
N ALA A 82 13.75 3.64 -3.66
CA ALA A 82 13.17 4.94 -3.39
C ALA A 82 13.94 6.04 -4.12
N GLN A 83 13.28 6.70 -5.06
CA GLN A 83 13.75 7.92 -5.71
C GLN A 83 13.43 9.16 -4.89
N VAL A 84 12.32 9.11 -4.16
CA VAL A 84 11.81 10.21 -3.35
C VAL A 84 11.26 9.66 -2.04
N GLN A 85 11.58 10.33 -0.94
CA GLN A 85 10.93 10.17 0.36
C GLN A 85 10.61 11.57 0.89
N VAL A 86 9.32 11.87 1.04
CA VAL A 86 8.85 13.21 1.42
C VAL A 86 7.72 13.14 2.42
N ARG A 87 7.60 14.19 3.26
CA ARG A 87 6.47 14.42 4.14
C ARG A 87 5.40 15.21 3.39
N VAL A 88 4.17 14.71 3.40
CA VAL A 88 3.04 15.32 2.68
C VAL A 88 1.73 15.07 3.44
N PRO A 89 0.70 15.88 3.21
CA PRO A 89 -0.63 15.57 3.67
C PRO A 89 -1.10 14.21 3.15
N LEU A 90 -1.55 13.36 4.06
CA LEU A 90 -2.14 12.06 3.77
C LEU A 90 -3.60 12.07 4.23
N THR A 91 -4.52 11.76 3.34
CA THR A 91 -5.93 11.59 3.69
C THR A 91 -6.36 10.15 3.51
N VAL A 92 -7.14 9.65 4.47
CA VAL A 92 -7.72 8.30 4.43
C VAL A 92 -9.19 8.40 4.80
N SER A 93 -10.03 7.70 4.05
CA SER A 93 -11.44 7.53 4.38
C SER A 93 -11.89 6.09 4.09
N GLU A 94 -12.79 5.59 4.92
CA GLU A 94 -13.34 4.23 4.82
C GLU A 94 -14.82 4.24 5.13
N THR A 95 -15.57 3.48 4.34
CA THR A 95 -16.98 3.12 4.58
C THR A 95 -17.10 1.61 4.65
N SER A 96 -18.32 1.06 4.70
CA SER A 96 -18.53 -0.39 4.68
C SER A 96 -18.00 -1.09 3.44
N ASP A 97 -17.99 -0.40 2.29
CA ASP A 97 -17.67 -0.97 0.98
C ASP A 97 -16.59 -0.22 0.20
N THR A 98 -16.17 0.94 0.68
CA THR A 98 -15.21 1.80 -0.03
C THR A 98 -14.04 2.14 0.87
N PHE A 99 -12.83 2.07 0.32
CA PHE A 99 -11.61 2.50 0.97
C PHE A 99 -10.86 3.47 0.05
N ARG A 100 -10.54 4.65 0.57
CA ARG A 100 -9.84 5.68 -0.20
C ARG A 100 -8.64 6.22 0.57
N PHE A 101 -7.55 6.48 -0.15
CA PHE A 101 -6.44 7.27 0.35
C PHE A 101 -5.87 8.17 -0.75
N SER A 102 -5.29 9.28 -0.33
CA SER A 102 -4.61 10.19 -1.27
C SER A 102 -3.45 10.93 -0.63
N VAL A 103 -2.47 11.20 -1.46
CA VAL A 103 -1.35 12.13 -1.26
C VAL A 103 -1.32 13.07 -2.48
N PRO A 104 -0.57 14.19 -2.48
CA PRO A 104 -0.62 15.17 -3.57
C PRO A 104 -0.44 14.58 -4.98
N GLU A 105 0.44 13.59 -5.13
CA GLU A 105 0.74 12.97 -6.44
C GLU A 105 -0.09 11.71 -6.74
N SER A 106 -0.81 11.15 -5.76
CA SER A 106 -1.48 9.85 -5.96
C SER A 106 -2.81 9.77 -5.24
N THR A 107 -3.83 9.25 -5.93
CA THR A 107 -5.15 8.96 -5.36
C THR A 107 -5.54 7.53 -5.68
N VAL A 108 -6.02 6.82 -4.66
CA VAL A 108 -6.60 5.49 -4.79
C VAL A 108 -7.96 5.47 -4.11
N GLU A 109 -8.96 5.00 -4.83
CA GLU A 109 -10.26 4.64 -4.30
C GLU A 109 -10.58 3.22 -4.73
N MET A 110 -10.90 2.39 -3.75
CA MET A 110 -11.22 0.98 -3.97
C MET A 110 -12.62 0.71 -3.45
N LYS A 111 -13.37 -0.07 -4.22
CA LYS A 111 -14.67 -0.59 -3.82
C LYS A 111 -14.58 -2.08 -3.56
N LEU A 112 -15.28 -2.57 -2.53
CA LEU A 112 -15.35 -3.98 -2.21
C LEU A 112 -15.83 -4.76 -3.44
N PHE A 113 -15.10 -5.81 -3.81
CA PHE A 113 -15.47 -6.70 -4.91
C PHE A 113 -16.28 -7.87 -4.33
N PRO A 114 -17.61 -7.91 -4.53
CA PRO A 114 -18.47 -8.87 -3.84
C PRO A 114 -18.47 -10.24 -4.52
N GLY A 115 -18.70 -11.27 -3.75
CA GLY A 115 -19.11 -12.58 -4.22
C GLY A 115 -20.52 -12.57 -4.82
N LEU A 116 -20.95 -13.70 -5.35
CA LEU A 116 -22.29 -13.85 -5.96
C LEU A 116 -23.43 -13.61 -4.96
N ASP A 117 -23.18 -13.84 -3.70
CA ASP A 117 -24.14 -13.62 -2.59
C ASP A 117 -24.01 -12.21 -1.95
N GLY A 118 -23.15 -11.35 -2.51
CA GLY A 118 -22.85 -10.02 -1.99
C GLY A 118 -21.85 -9.97 -0.85
N SER A 119 -21.36 -11.13 -0.37
CA SER A 119 -20.34 -11.17 0.69
C SER A 119 -18.95 -10.77 0.20
N PRO A 120 -18.04 -10.30 1.08
CA PRO A 120 -16.65 -10.04 0.73
C PRO A 120 -15.94 -11.30 0.24
N ILE A 121 -15.18 -11.19 -0.85
CA ILE A 121 -14.30 -12.27 -1.30
C ILE A 121 -12.99 -12.16 -0.51
N THR A 122 -12.68 -13.21 0.26
CA THR A 122 -11.40 -13.35 0.95
C THR A 122 -10.56 -14.42 0.28
N ILE A 123 -9.33 -14.07 -0.07
CA ILE A 123 -8.35 -14.99 -0.65
C ILE A 123 -7.33 -15.34 0.42
N THR A 124 -7.11 -16.63 0.66
CA THR A 124 -6.22 -17.17 1.71
C THR A 124 -5.14 -18.07 1.13
N GLY A 125 -4.13 -18.39 1.95
CA GLY A 125 -3.05 -19.29 1.55
C GLY A 125 -2.04 -18.67 0.59
N LEU A 126 -1.86 -17.36 0.65
CA LEU A 126 -0.91 -16.66 -0.22
C LEU A 126 0.55 -17.02 0.10
N PRO A 127 1.43 -17.06 -0.90
CA PRO A 127 2.86 -17.35 -0.71
C PRO A 127 3.67 -16.19 -0.13
N SER A 128 3.03 -15.12 0.36
CA SER A 128 3.68 -13.97 0.97
C SER A 128 4.17 -14.26 2.38
N ARG A 129 5.31 -13.70 2.76
CA ARG A 129 5.82 -13.77 4.14
C ARG A 129 5.14 -12.76 5.08
N SER A 130 4.57 -11.70 4.53
CA SER A 130 4.04 -10.56 5.31
C SER A 130 2.54 -10.66 5.52
N TYR A 131 1.81 -11.26 4.59
CA TYR A 131 0.36 -11.45 4.68
C TYR A 131 -0.05 -12.77 4.00
N HIS A 132 -0.98 -13.47 4.61
CA HIS A 132 -1.43 -14.79 4.12
C HIS A 132 -2.82 -14.76 3.50
N ASP A 133 -3.52 -13.67 3.70
CA ASP A 133 -4.86 -13.43 3.17
C ASP A 133 -5.06 -11.96 2.79
N TYR A 134 -6.09 -11.71 2.01
CA TYR A 134 -6.60 -10.37 1.75
C TYR A 134 -8.07 -10.39 1.36
N VAL A 135 -8.75 -9.29 1.61
CA VAL A 135 -10.08 -9.01 1.07
C VAL A 135 -9.93 -8.35 -0.29
N GLN A 136 -10.64 -8.88 -1.29
CA GLN A 136 -10.59 -8.38 -2.66
C GLN A 136 -11.38 -7.09 -2.81
N TYR A 137 -10.77 -6.11 -3.42
CA TYR A 137 -11.35 -4.85 -3.88
C TYR A 137 -11.09 -4.65 -5.36
N GLU A 138 -11.86 -3.77 -5.97
CA GLU A 138 -11.60 -3.20 -7.29
C GLU A 138 -11.17 -1.73 -7.12
N SER A 139 -10.08 -1.32 -7.76
CA SER A 139 -9.69 0.09 -7.81
C SER A 139 -10.58 0.82 -8.81
N VAL A 140 -11.49 1.64 -8.32
CA VAL A 140 -12.35 2.50 -9.18
C VAL A 140 -11.65 3.79 -9.58
N VAL A 141 -10.70 4.24 -8.75
CA VAL A 141 -9.74 5.30 -9.07
C VAL A 141 -8.36 4.85 -8.63
N HIS A 142 -7.39 4.87 -9.53
CA HIS A 142 -5.98 4.72 -9.21
C HIS A 142 -5.15 5.61 -10.11
N THR A 143 -4.87 6.81 -9.63
CA THR A 143 -4.12 7.83 -10.37
C THR A 143 -2.79 8.14 -9.71
N HIS A 144 -1.81 8.48 -10.52
CA HIS A 144 -0.52 9.03 -10.09
C HIS A 144 -0.02 10.04 -11.12
N ARG A 145 0.57 11.14 -10.64
CA ARG A 145 1.15 12.19 -11.47
C ARG A 145 2.38 12.77 -10.78
N SER A 146 3.55 12.34 -11.21
CA SER A 146 4.83 12.80 -10.64
C SER A 146 5.74 13.50 -11.64
N GLY A 147 5.30 13.64 -12.90
CA GLY A 147 6.11 14.17 -13.99
C GLY A 147 7.09 13.15 -14.61
N GLU A 148 7.48 12.11 -13.87
CA GLU A 148 8.31 11.01 -14.38
C GLU A 148 7.45 9.82 -14.82
N ALA A 149 6.30 9.64 -14.20
CA ALA A 149 5.34 8.60 -14.56
C ALA A 149 3.93 9.05 -14.19
N ASP A 150 3.08 9.06 -15.17
CA ASP A 150 1.67 9.39 -15.01
C ASP A 150 0.81 8.19 -15.39
N TRP A 151 -0.19 7.87 -14.58
CA TRP A 151 -1.18 6.86 -14.92
C TRP A 151 -2.57 7.16 -14.34
N SER A 152 -3.56 6.56 -14.96
CA SER A 152 -4.94 6.56 -14.52
C SER A 152 -5.55 5.20 -14.84
N TYR A 153 -5.88 4.43 -13.81
CA TYR A 153 -6.48 3.11 -13.92
C TYR A 153 -7.85 3.09 -13.24
N SER A 154 -8.74 2.27 -13.76
CA SER A 154 -10.04 1.92 -13.20
C SER A 154 -10.35 0.47 -13.54
N GLY A 155 -11.15 -0.22 -12.74
CA GLY A 155 -11.47 -1.63 -12.96
C GLY A 155 -10.28 -2.57 -12.72
N THR A 156 -9.29 -2.13 -11.94
CA THR A 156 -8.06 -2.89 -11.69
C THR A 156 -8.01 -3.44 -10.28
N ASN A 157 -7.04 -4.29 -9.99
CA ASN A 157 -6.93 -4.97 -8.71
C ASN A 157 -6.66 -3.99 -7.55
N GLY A 158 -7.50 -4.09 -6.53
CA GLY A 158 -7.29 -3.54 -5.19
C GLY A 158 -7.43 -4.64 -4.15
N PHE A 159 -6.80 -4.47 -3.01
CA PHE A 159 -6.99 -5.39 -1.88
C PHE A 159 -6.64 -4.72 -0.55
N LYS A 160 -7.19 -5.27 0.53
CA LYS A 160 -6.88 -4.89 1.90
C LYS A 160 -6.45 -6.14 2.67
N SER A 161 -5.32 -6.07 3.37
CA SER A 161 -4.79 -7.18 4.17
C SER A 161 -4.18 -6.68 5.46
N GLU A 162 -4.09 -7.56 6.45
CA GLU A 162 -3.27 -7.34 7.63
C GLU A 162 -1.88 -7.94 7.39
N MET A 163 -0.85 -7.17 7.73
CA MET A 163 0.54 -7.60 7.69
C MET A 163 1.05 -7.79 9.11
N ARG A 164 1.79 -8.88 9.32
CA ARG A 164 2.51 -9.11 10.57
C ARG A 164 3.98 -9.33 10.26
N VAL A 165 4.82 -8.50 10.85
CA VAL A 165 6.28 -8.57 10.69
C VAL A 165 6.89 -8.73 12.06
N SER A 166 7.71 -9.78 12.24
CA SER A 166 8.54 -10.01 13.42
C SER A 166 9.99 -10.08 12.97
N GLY A 167 10.86 -9.40 13.68
CA GLY A 167 12.33 -9.48 13.54
C GLY A 167 12.93 -10.39 14.57
#